data_c48cdbe01e9c4e16d91f8b36463219ce
#
_entry.id   c48cdbe01e9c4e16d91f8b36463219ce
#
_cell.length_a   1.000
_cell.length_b   1.000
_cell.length_c   1.000
_cell.angle_alpha   90.00
_cell.angle_beta   90.00
_cell.angle_gamma   90.00
#
_symmetry.space_group_name_H-M   'P 1'
#
loop_
_entity.id
_entity.type
_entity.pdbx_description
1 polymer ?
#
loop_
_entity_poly.entity_id
_entity_poly.type
_entity_poly.pdbx_seq_one_letter_code
_entity_poly.pdbx_strand_id
1 'polypeptide(L)'
;MLRGLYTAAAGMISQQRKHDTITNNIANINTPGFKQGNAVSRSFPEMLLAISTGGSDSPVASAIGRINTGVMAEEDLSIYLQGDLQETKNPFDLALVSNIQVPGIAFDGAGKYITPEGERIYRPQAFFTVQDVNGENRFSRNGRFTVNAGGELVTPEGYRVLGQDGQPVVLVDNADPANPVLLADATIGPQGQFLDAVNGQPLNDVNGNQISLLISRVENPNRLIREGNGVYRLNEEDAAQAVPILNMNDQVRVEQGYIERSNVDPTQSMIDMTAALRAYETNQKMVQFYDKSMEKAVNEVGRV
;
A
#
# COMPACT_ATOMS: atom_id res chain seq x y z
N MET A 1 -33.01 9.00 20.68
CA MET A 1 -33.26 8.56 19.31
C MET A 1 -32.19 9.06 18.33
N LEU A 2 -31.90 10.38 18.30
CA LEU A 2 -30.87 10.94 17.39
C LEU A 2 -29.48 10.29 17.52
N ARG A 3 -29.03 9.95 18.74
CA ARG A 3 -27.71 9.29 18.93
C ARG A 3 -27.61 7.96 18.22
N GLY A 4 -28.67 7.13 18.25
CA GLY A 4 -28.67 5.84 17.56
C GLY A 4 -28.61 6.01 16.04
N LEU A 5 -29.24 7.03 15.49
CA LEU A 5 -29.18 7.37 14.08
C LEU A 5 -27.77 7.77 13.66
N TYR A 6 -27.08 8.62 14.44
CA TYR A 6 -25.67 8.98 14.16
C TYR A 6 -24.73 7.78 14.25
N THR A 7 -24.94 6.91 15.26
CA THR A 7 -24.15 5.68 15.39
C THR A 7 -24.35 4.74 14.20
N ALA A 8 -25.58 4.56 13.74
CA ALA A 8 -25.88 3.74 12.56
C ALA A 8 -25.31 4.36 11.28
N ALA A 9 -25.40 5.69 11.12
CA ALA A 9 -24.82 6.42 9.99
C ALA A 9 -23.27 6.29 9.96
N ALA A 10 -22.62 6.46 11.11
CA ALA A 10 -21.18 6.26 11.25
C ALA A 10 -20.77 4.82 10.91
N GLY A 11 -21.56 3.83 11.36
CA GLY A 11 -21.38 2.43 10.99
C GLY A 11 -21.54 2.19 9.49
N MET A 12 -22.51 2.81 8.82
CA MET A 12 -22.68 2.74 7.37
C MET A 12 -21.45 3.26 6.64
N ILE A 13 -20.97 4.45 7.00
CA ILE A 13 -19.78 5.07 6.38
C ILE A 13 -18.54 4.18 6.55
N SER A 14 -18.36 3.61 7.74
CA SER A 14 -17.25 2.68 8.01
C SER A 14 -17.34 1.41 7.16
N GLN A 15 -18.53 0.81 7.02
CA GLN A 15 -18.72 -0.37 6.20
C GLN A 15 -18.61 -0.06 4.70
N GLN A 16 -19.04 1.11 4.26
CA GLN A 16 -18.85 1.55 2.88
C GLN A 16 -17.35 1.66 2.55
N ARG A 17 -16.55 2.32 3.37
CA ARG A 17 -15.10 2.41 3.17
C ARG A 17 -14.43 1.02 3.15
N LYS A 18 -14.85 0.14 4.07
CA LYS A 18 -14.36 -1.25 4.05
C LYS A 18 -14.71 -1.95 2.75
N HIS A 19 -15.93 -1.79 2.26
CA HIS A 19 -16.36 -2.33 0.97
C HIS A 19 -15.53 -1.77 -0.19
N ASP A 20 -15.28 -0.46 -0.21
CA ASP A 20 -14.50 0.19 -1.27
C ASP A 20 -13.04 -0.33 -1.28
N THR A 21 -12.41 -0.48 -0.10
CA THR A 21 -11.08 -1.07 0.02
C THR A 21 -11.04 -2.52 -0.46
N ILE A 22 -12.02 -3.35 -0.09
CA ILE A 22 -12.10 -4.73 -0.55
C ILE A 22 -12.32 -4.80 -2.07
N THR A 23 -13.16 -3.93 -2.62
CA THR A 23 -13.40 -3.83 -4.06
C THR A 23 -12.11 -3.48 -4.81
N ASN A 24 -11.33 -2.54 -4.27
CA ASN A 24 -10.01 -2.21 -4.82
C ASN A 24 -9.06 -3.40 -4.76
N ASN A 25 -9.03 -4.15 -3.65
CA ASN A 25 -8.23 -5.37 -3.53
C ASN A 25 -8.63 -6.43 -4.58
N ILE A 26 -9.91 -6.66 -4.77
CA ILE A 26 -10.43 -7.62 -5.76
C ILE A 26 -10.07 -7.19 -7.18
N ALA A 27 -10.21 -5.91 -7.51
CA ALA A 27 -9.86 -5.38 -8.82
C ALA A 27 -8.36 -5.57 -9.15
N ASN A 28 -7.51 -5.59 -8.14
CA ASN A 28 -6.05 -5.68 -8.27
C ASN A 28 -5.46 -7.06 -7.93
N ILE A 29 -6.28 -8.10 -7.88
CA ILE A 29 -5.84 -9.49 -7.62
C ILE A 29 -4.77 -9.95 -8.63
N ASN A 30 -4.94 -9.58 -9.90
CA ASN A 30 -4.04 -9.96 -10.98
C ASN A 30 -2.97 -8.90 -11.29
N THR A 31 -2.93 -7.81 -10.53
CA THR A 31 -1.93 -6.75 -10.71
C THR A 31 -0.62 -7.15 -10.03
N PRO A 32 0.50 -7.33 -10.78
CA PRO A 32 1.78 -7.68 -10.19
C PRO A 32 2.25 -6.63 -9.18
N GLY A 33 2.82 -7.10 -8.06
CA GLY A 33 3.35 -6.24 -7.02
C GLY A 33 2.30 -5.47 -6.19
N PHE A 34 1.00 -5.68 -6.44
CA PHE A 34 -0.05 -5.03 -5.66
C PHE A 34 -0.05 -5.55 -4.22
N LYS A 35 -0.18 -4.64 -3.26
CA LYS A 35 -0.26 -4.93 -1.83
C LYS A 35 -1.66 -4.67 -1.31
N GLN A 36 -2.22 -5.65 -0.60
CA GLN A 36 -3.56 -5.59 -0.02
C GLN A 36 -3.72 -4.37 0.88
N GLY A 37 -4.78 -3.60 0.68
CA GLY A 37 -5.24 -2.58 1.61
C GLY A 37 -6.15 -3.18 2.67
N ASN A 38 -6.09 -2.65 3.88
CA ASN A 38 -6.98 -3.02 4.97
C ASN A 38 -7.59 -1.75 5.58
N ALA A 39 -8.90 -1.60 5.44
CA ALA A 39 -9.64 -0.51 6.04
C ALA A 39 -9.73 -0.72 7.57
N VAL A 40 -9.11 0.17 8.31
CA VAL A 40 -9.12 0.16 9.77
C VAL A 40 -10.28 1.00 10.27
N SER A 41 -11.08 0.46 11.18
CA SER A 41 -12.12 1.20 11.88
C SER A 41 -11.75 1.37 13.35
N ARG A 42 -12.00 2.55 13.90
CA ARG A 42 -11.74 2.89 15.29
C ARG A 42 -13.01 3.34 15.98
N SER A 43 -13.16 2.97 17.24
CA SER A 43 -14.26 3.50 18.07
C SER A 43 -14.05 4.98 18.36
N PHE A 44 -15.12 5.77 18.39
CA PHE A 44 -15.06 7.11 18.93
C PHE A 44 -14.60 7.08 20.39
N PRO A 45 -13.94 8.16 20.88
CA PRO A 45 -13.62 8.29 22.30
C PRO A 45 -14.86 8.10 23.17
N GLU A 46 -14.72 7.35 24.25
CA GLU A 46 -15.79 7.15 25.21
C GLU A 46 -16.16 8.47 25.89
N MET A 47 -17.46 8.77 25.94
CA MET A 47 -18.00 9.92 26.66
C MET A 47 -18.43 9.48 28.05
N LEU A 48 -18.05 10.27 29.05
CA LEU A 48 -18.48 10.07 30.44
C LEU A 48 -19.95 10.48 30.59
N LEU A 49 -20.80 9.57 31.06
CA LEU A 49 -22.15 9.88 31.48
C LEU A 49 -22.16 10.22 32.96
N ALA A 50 -22.64 11.41 33.28
CA ALA A 50 -22.83 11.85 34.65
C ALA A 50 -24.28 12.26 34.86
N ILE A 51 -24.86 11.92 36.01
CA ILE A 51 -26.11 12.48 36.47
C ILE A 51 -25.80 13.81 37.16
N SER A 52 -26.42 14.88 36.70
CA SER A 52 -26.53 16.12 37.44
C SER A 52 -27.76 16.03 38.32
N THR A 53 -27.59 15.66 39.58
CA THR A 53 -28.68 15.72 40.57
C THR A 53 -28.85 17.21 40.94
N GLY A 54 -29.89 17.83 40.41
CA GLY A 54 -30.22 19.23 40.71
C GLY A 54 -30.67 19.42 42.15
N GLY A 55 -29.73 19.55 43.06
CA GLY A 55 -29.93 20.04 44.43
C GLY A 55 -29.00 21.22 44.62
N SER A 56 -29.52 22.31 45.21
CA SER A 56 -28.88 23.62 45.27
C SER A 56 -27.58 23.72 46.08
N ASP A 57 -27.04 22.63 46.65
CA ASP A 57 -25.90 22.71 47.57
C ASP A 57 -24.65 21.88 47.23
N SER A 58 -24.62 21.12 46.12
CA SER A 58 -23.39 20.50 45.64
C SER A 58 -23.54 20.02 44.19
N PRO A 59 -22.81 20.58 43.24
CA PRO A 59 -22.75 20.04 41.89
C PRO A 59 -21.77 18.84 41.82
N VAL A 60 -22.05 17.78 42.57
CA VAL A 60 -21.30 16.53 42.41
C VAL A 60 -21.97 15.77 41.30
N ALA A 61 -21.43 15.92 40.08
CA ALA A 61 -21.76 15.05 38.96
C ALA A 61 -21.28 13.63 39.27
N SER A 62 -22.19 12.74 39.66
CA SER A 62 -21.87 11.33 39.86
C SER A 62 -21.72 10.67 38.49
N ALA A 63 -20.53 10.14 38.20
CA ALA A 63 -20.28 9.38 37.00
C ALA A 63 -21.07 8.06 37.04
N ILE A 64 -21.96 7.83 36.06
CA ILE A 64 -22.79 6.62 35.95
C ILE A 64 -22.09 5.57 35.10
N GLY A 65 -21.27 5.97 34.13
CA GLY A 65 -20.61 5.08 33.20
C GLY A 65 -20.01 5.77 31.99
N ARG A 66 -19.54 5.00 31.07
CA ARG A 66 -19.00 5.48 29.80
C ARG A 66 -19.86 4.96 28.65
N ILE A 67 -20.09 5.78 27.64
CA ILE A 67 -20.83 5.43 26.44
C ILE A 67 -19.95 5.62 25.22
N ASN A 68 -19.96 4.63 24.34
CA ASN A 68 -19.37 4.73 23.03
C ASN A 68 -20.42 5.26 22.03
N THR A 69 -20.03 6.21 21.19
CA THR A 69 -20.93 6.89 20.25
C THR A 69 -20.84 6.37 18.82
N GLY A 70 -20.10 5.28 18.59
CA GLY A 70 -20.00 4.67 17.28
C GLY A 70 -18.58 4.40 16.84
N VAL A 71 -18.40 4.23 15.53
CA VAL A 71 -17.12 3.95 14.88
C VAL A 71 -16.83 4.99 13.80
N MET A 72 -15.55 5.27 13.61
CA MET A 72 -15.05 6.05 12.48
C MET A 72 -14.10 5.18 11.66
N ALA A 73 -14.11 5.36 10.34
CA ALA A 73 -13.10 4.75 9.48
C ALA A 73 -11.83 5.58 9.57
N GLU A 74 -10.73 4.91 9.86
CA GLU A 74 -9.37 5.45 9.78
C GLU A 74 -8.81 5.28 8.36
N GLU A 75 -7.55 5.64 8.20
CA GLU A 75 -6.77 5.48 6.98
C GLU A 75 -6.58 4.00 6.63
N ASP A 76 -6.59 3.68 5.33
CA ASP A 76 -6.30 2.34 4.85
C ASP A 76 -4.80 2.04 5.02
N LEU A 77 -4.51 0.95 5.73
CA LEU A 77 -3.16 0.44 5.89
C LEU A 77 -2.85 -0.61 4.84
N SER A 78 -1.70 -0.49 4.18
CA SER A 78 -1.23 -1.51 3.25
C SER A 78 -0.50 -2.63 3.99
N ILE A 79 -0.75 -3.89 3.60
CA ILE A 79 -0.08 -5.07 4.13
C ILE A 79 1.05 -5.42 3.16
N TYR A 80 2.30 -5.13 3.55
CA TYR A 80 3.49 -5.34 2.72
C TYR A 80 4.11 -6.73 2.87
N LEU A 81 3.27 -7.77 3.00
CA LEU A 81 3.76 -9.14 2.91
C LEU A 81 4.17 -9.47 1.47
N GLN A 82 5.21 -10.29 1.33
CA GLN A 82 5.65 -10.78 0.03
C GLN A 82 4.53 -11.63 -0.59
N GLY A 83 4.18 -11.32 -1.84
CA GLY A 83 3.29 -12.15 -2.64
C GLY A 83 4.03 -13.38 -3.22
N ASP A 84 3.28 -14.33 -3.74
CA ASP A 84 3.86 -15.49 -4.40
C ASP A 84 4.64 -15.06 -5.66
N LEU A 85 5.77 -15.70 -5.90
CA LEU A 85 6.56 -15.49 -7.11
C LEU A 85 6.03 -16.41 -8.21
N GLN A 86 5.71 -15.82 -9.35
CA GLN A 86 5.28 -16.54 -10.54
C GLN A 86 6.35 -16.47 -11.62
N GLU A 87 6.79 -17.62 -12.09
CA GLU A 87 7.71 -17.71 -13.22
C GLU A 87 7.01 -17.31 -14.53
N THR A 88 7.61 -16.38 -15.27
CA THR A 88 7.10 -15.92 -16.57
C THR A 88 8.03 -16.25 -17.72
N LYS A 89 9.31 -16.54 -17.43
CA LYS A 89 10.40 -16.77 -18.40
C LYS A 89 10.68 -15.56 -19.32
N ASN A 90 10.10 -14.40 -19.02
CA ASN A 90 10.42 -13.18 -19.74
C ASN A 90 11.65 -12.53 -19.09
N PRO A 91 12.72 -12.24 -19.84
CA PRO A 91 13.97 -11.71 -19.28
C PRO A 91 13.81 -10.32 -18.63
N PHE A 92 12.77 -9.57 -19.00
CA PHE A 92 12.49 -8.25 -18.45
C PHE A 92 11.47 -8.25 -17.32
N ASP A 93 10.94 -9.42 -16.93
CA ASP A 93 10.13 -9.57 -15.74
C ASP A 93 11.03 -9.81 -14.53
N LEU A 94 10.95 -8.96 -13.53
CA LEU A 94 11.82 -8.92 -12.37
C LEU A 94 11.02 -8.96 -11.09
N ALA A 95 11.22 -9.95 -10.25
CA ALA A 95 10.65 -9.96 -8.92
C ALA A 95 11.66 -9.43 -7.90
N LEU A 96 11.18 -8.55 -7.02
CA LEU A 96 11.98 -8.03 -5.93
C LEU A 96 11.65 -8.78 -4.63
N VAL A 97 12.57 -9.61 -4.19
CA VAL A 97 12.45 -10.32 -2.91
C VAL A 97 13.10 -9.48 -1.82
N SER A 98 12.34 -9.10 -0.82
CA SER A 98 12.85 -8.30 0.29
C SER A 98 12.44 -8.90 1.63
N ASN A 99 13.42 -9.26 2.45
CA ASN A 99 13.23 -9.70 3.83
C ASN A 99 14.11 -8.87 4.75
N ILE A 100 13.89 -7.56 4.73
CA ILE A 100 14.70 -6.63 5.51
C ILE A 100 14.39 -6.82 6.99
N GLN A 101 15.44 -7.20 7.74
CA GLN A 101 15.39 -7.32 9.19
C GLN A 101 16.10 -6.12 9.81
N VAL A 102 15.45 -5.52 10.80
CA VAL A 102 16.07 -4.44 11.59
C VAL A 102 16.63 -5.06 12.86
N PRO A 103 17.94 -4.89 13.14
CA PRO A 103 18.56 -5.46 14.34
C PRO A 103 17.83 -5.01 15.62
N GLY A 104 17.50 -5.96 16.49
CA GLY A 104 16.85 -5.67 17.77
C GLY A 104 15.33 -5.48 17.71
N ILE A 105 14.70 -5.58 16.53
CA ILE A 105 13.24 -5.46 16.37
C ILE A 105 12.67 -6.76 15.82
N ALA A 106 11.75 -7.36 16.55
CA ALA A 106 10.96 -8.51 16.08
C ALA A 106 9.60 -8.01 15.60
N PHE A 107 9.40 -8.01 14.27
CA PHE A 107 8.13 -7.63 13.66
C PHE A 107 7.09 -8.75 13.78
N ASP A 108 5.83 -8.37 13.92
CA ASP A 108 4.70 -9.32 13.85
C ASP A 108 4.48 -9.85 12.43
N GLY A 109 3.51 -10.77 12.27
CA GLY A 109 3.16 -11.33 10.96
C GLY A 109 2.67 -10.30 9.93
N ALA A 110 2.26 -9.10 10.36
CA ALA A 110 1.87 -8.00 9.49
C ALA A 110 3.01 -7.00 9.22
N GLY A 111 4.24 -7.28 9.73
CA GLY A 111 5.40 -6.41 9.55
C GLY A 111 5.39 -5.16 10.42
N LYS A 112 4.73 -5.21 11.59
CA LYS A 112 4.60 -4.11 12.52
C LYS A 112 5.26 -4.46 13.87
N TYR A 113 5.86 -3.48 14.50
CA TYR A 113 6.37 -3.54 15.87
C TYR A 113 5.84 -2.32 16.65
N ILE A 114 5.46 -2.52 17.90
CA ILE A 114 5.02 -1.44 18.80
C ILE A 114 6.09 -1.30 19.88
N THR A 115 6.69 -0.10 19.94
CA THR A 115 7.68 0.20 20.99
C THR A 115 7.01 0.25 22.37
N PRO A 116 7.77 0.13 23.46
CA PRO A 116 7.23 0.29 24.82
C PRO A 116 6.56 1.66 25.04
N GLU A 117 6.98 2.68 24.31
CA GLU A 117 6.41 4.03 24.32
C GLU A 117 5.11 4.17 23.50
N GLY A 118 4.72 3.09 22.78
CA GLY A 118 3.50 3.03 21.97
C GLY A 118 3.67 3.51 20.52
N GLU A 119 4.90 3.80 20.08
CA GLU A 119 5.20 4.14 18.70
C GLU A 119 5.11 2.91 17.79
N ARG A 120 4.59 3.08 16.59
CA ARG A 120 4.44 2.02 15.60
C ARG A 120 5.55 2.08 14.58
N ILE A 121 6.41 1.08 14.56
CA ILE A 121 7.47 0.91 13.57
C ILE A 121 7.01 -0.17 12.59
N TYR A 122 7.20 0.09 11.30
CA TYR A 122 6.87 -0.85 10.24
C TYR A 122 8.15 -1.43 9.64
N ARG A 123 8.07 -2.66 9.14
CA ARG A 123 9.21 -3.31 8.47
C ARG A 123 9.53 -2.54 7.19
N PRO A 124 10.79 -2.09 7.02
CA PRO A 124 11.22 -1.46 5.78
C PRO A 124 10.99 -2.38 4.58
N GLN A 125 10.68 -1.79 3.43
CA GLN A 125 10.45 -2.52 2.19
C GLN A 125 11.28 -1.94 1.06
N ALA A 126 11.72 -2.81 0.16
CA ALA A 126 12.44 -2.41 -1.04
C ALA A 126 11.45 -2.17 -2.21
N PHE A 127 11.75 -1.20 -3.05
CA PHE A 127 10.97 -0.85 -4.24
C PHE A 127 11.90 -0.54 -5.41
N PHE A 128 11.46 -0.83 -6.62
CA PHE A 128 12.08 -0.26 -7.81
C PHE A 128 11.82 1.22 -7.85
N THR A 129 12.82 2.01 -8.19
CA THR A 129 12.67 3.44 -8.38
C THR A 129 12.46 3.70 -9.86
N VAL A 130 11.37 4.35 -10.19
CA VAL A 130 10.99 4.71 -11.56
C VAL A 130 10.77 6.21 -11.64
N GLN A 131 10.89 6.78 -12.82
CA GLN A 131 10.73 8.19 -13.06
C GLN A 131 9.48 8.46 -13.90
N ASP A 132 8.69 9.42 -13.47
CA ASP A 132 7.55 9.95 -14.19
C ASP A 132 8.00 10.82 -15.40
N VAL A 133 7.08 11.13 -16.27
CA VAL A 133 7.27 12.06 -17.40
C VAL A 133 7.71 13.46 -16.98
N ASN A 134 7.41 13.87 -15.75
CA ASN A 134 7.83 15.13 -15.16
C ASN A 134 9.24 15.09 -14.55
N GLY A 135 9.91 13.94 -14.54
CA GLY A 135 11.20 13.76 -13.91
C GLY A 135 11.14 13.47 -12.40
N GLU A 136 9.94 13.25 -11.84
CA GLU A 136 9.79 12.95 -10.41
C GLU A 136 9.95 11.44 -10.13
N ASN A 137 10.60 11.13 -9.02
CA ASN A 137 10.80 9.75 -8.60
C ASN A 137 9.51 9.15 -8.04
N ARG A 138 9.22 7.94 -8.49
CA ARG A 138 8.14 7.09 -8.02
C ARG A 138 8.70 5.73 -7.61
N PHE A 139 7.95 5.02 -6.80
CA PHE A 139 8.32 3.72 -6.28
C PHE A 139 7.35 2.68 -6.78
N SER A 140 7.85 1.56 -7.29
CA SER A 140 7.00 0.47 -7.78
C SER A 140 7.45 -0.88 -7.24
N ARG A 141 6.48 -1.76 -7.02
CA ARG A 141 6.72 -3.17 -6.74
C ARG A 141 6.42 -4.05 -7.95
N ASN A 142 5.81 -3.43 -8.99
CA ASN A 142 5.57 -4.07 -10.27
C ASN A 142 6.91 -4.18 -11.01
N GLY A 143 7.35 -5.40 -11.24
CA GLY A 143 8.60 -5.67 -11.97
C GLY A 143 8.36 -6.16 -13.39
N ARG A 144 7.17 -5.99 -13.94
CA ARG A 144 6.92 -6.24 -15.35
C ARG A 144 7.43 -5.04 -16.15
N PHE A 145 8.59 -5.20 -16.77
CA PHE A 145 9.20 -4.14 -17.56
C PHE A 145 9.18 -4.49 -19.04
N THR A 146 9.28 -3.45 -19.87
CA THR A 146 9.42 -3.54 -21.33
C THR A 146 10.48 -2.56 -21.79
N VAL A 147 11.03 -2.78 -22.96
CA VAL A 147 12.00 -1.86 -23.56
C VAL A 147 11.27 -1.03 -24.61
N ASN A 148 11.37 0.29 -24.51
CA ASN A 148 10.77 1.21 -25.47
C ASN A 148 11.62 1.31 -26.77
N ALA A 149 11.13 2.06 -27.75
CA ALA A 149 11.83 2.28 -29.02
C ALA A 149 13.19 3.00 -28.88
N GLY A 150 13.40 3.70 -27.76
CA GLY A 150 14.68 4.33 -27.43
C GLY A 150 15.66 3.42 -26.69
N GLY A 151 15.28 2.17 -26.45
CA GLY A 151 16.10 1.22 -25.68
C GLY A 151 16.04 1.42 -24.16
N GLU A 152 15.19 2.30 -23.67
CA GLU A 152 15.01 2.53 -22.23
C GLU A 152 14.11 1.45 -21.63
N LEU A 153 14.45 1.01 -20.42
CA LEU A 153 13.61 0.10 -19.63
C LEU A 153 12.46 0.88 -19.01
N VAL A 154 11.23 0.50 -19.34
CA VAL A 154 10.01 1.20 -18.89
C VAL A 154 8.99 0.24 -18.32
N THR A 155 8.12 0.74 -17.45
CA THR A 155 6.92 0.00 -17.04
C THR A 155 5.88 0.00 -18.18
N PRO A 156 4.87 -0.89 -18.15
CA PRO A 156 3.79 -0.89 -19.14
C PRO A 156 3.04 0.45 -19.25
N GLU A 157 3.05 1.24 -18.18
CA GLU A 157 2.42 2.54 -18.08
C GLU A 157 3.30 3.69 -18.58
N GLY A 158 4.58 3.39 -18.93
CA GLY A 158 5.51 4.35 -19.51
C GLY A 158 6.44 5.05 -18.51
N TYR A 159 6.49 4.64 -17.24
CA TYR A 159 7.48 5.15 -16.29
C TYR A 159 8.86 4.57 -16.59
N ARG A 160 9.90 5.40 -16.60
CA ARG A 160 11.28 4.99 -16.86
C ARG A 160 11.89 4.37 -15.62
N VAL A 161 12.51 3.20 -15.75
CA VAL A 161 13.23 2.57 -14.65
C VAL A 161 14.58 3.24 -14.48
N LEU A 162 14.91 3.63 -13.24
CA LEU A 162 16.17 4.30 -12.94
C LEU A 162 17.27 3.32 -12.58
N GLY A 163 18.48 3.65 -13.02
CA GLY A 163 19.74 3.03 -12.60
C GLY A 163 20.28 3.66 -11.31
N GLN A 164 21.30 3.02 -10.72
CA GLN A 164 21.96 3.52 -9.52
C GLN A 164 22.62 4.92 -9.69
N ASP A 165 22.89 5.31 -10.92
CA ASP A 165 23.37 6.64 -11.31
C ASP A 165 22.26 7.70 -11.33
N GLY A 166 21.01 7.30 -11.09
CA GLY A 166 19.82 8.16 -11.15
C GLY A 166 19.35 8.49 -12.55
N GLN A 167 19.93 7.85 -13.58
CA GLN A 167 19.51 8.01 -14.97
C GLN A 167 18.61 6.84 -15.40
N PRO A 168 17.77 6.99 -16.42
CA PRO A 168 17.02 5.89 -17.00
C PRO A 168 17.96 4.78 -17.50
N VAL A 169 17.61 3.53 -17.19
CA VAL A 169 18.34 2.36 -17.68
C VAL A 169 18.13 2.21 -19.17
N VAL A 170 19.21 2.29 -19.93
CA VAL A 170 19.22 2.13 -21.39
C VAL A 170 19.91 0.82 -21.76
N LEU A 171 19.19 -0.06 -22.44
CA LEU A 171 19.65 -1.41 -22.83
C LEU A 171 19.93 -1.46 -24.35
N VAL A 172 20.61 -0.46 -24.87
CA VAL A 172 21.03 -0.42 -26.27
C VAL A 172 22.55 -0.38 -26.30
N ASP A 173 23.13 -1.33 -27.03
CA ASP A 173 24.56 -1.25 -27.34
C ASP A 173 24.77 -0.14 -28.38
N ASN A 174 25.34 0.97 -27.92
CA ASN A 174 25.69 2.12 -28.76
C ASN A 174 27.08 2.00 -29.38
N ALA A 175 27.68 0.81 -29.41
CA ALA A 175 28.97 0.60 -30.07
C ALA A 175 28.92 0.93 -31.58
N ASP A 176 27.72 0.85 -32.19
CA ASP A 176 27.46 1.32 -33.54
C ASP A 176 26.18 2.19 -33.58
N PRO A 177 26.30 3.53 -33.54
CA PRO A 177 25.14 4.45 -33.55
C PRO A 177 24.22 4.29 -34.77
N ALA A 178 24.71 3.67 -35.85
CA ALA A 178 23.92 3.43 -37.06
C ALA A 178 23.04 2.15 -36.95
N ASN A 179 23.41 1.21 -36.08
CA ASN A 179 22.67 -0.02 -35.82
C ASN A 179 22.64 -0.32 -34.31
N PRO A 180 21.81 0.33 -33.52
CA PRO A 180 21.69 0.07 -32.11
C PRO A 180 21.20 -1.38 -31.89
N VAL A 181 22.02 -2.21 -31.25
CA VAL A 181 21.67 -3.59 -30.90
C VAL A 181 20.99 -3.56 -29.52
N LEU A 182 19.74 -3.99 -29.48
CA LEU A 182 19.05 -4.18 -28.20
C LEU A 182 19.73 -5.36 -27.46
N LEU A 183 20.17 -5.14 -26.24
CA LEU A 183 20.69 -6.18 -25.36
C LEU A 183 19.54 -7.07 -24.84
N ALA A 184 18.86 -7.75 -25.78
CA ALA A 184 17.67 -8.58 -25.48
C ALA A 184 17.98 -9.77 -24.57
N ASP A 185 19.25 -10.20 -24.53
CA ASP A 185 19.71 -11.35 -23.77
C ASP A 185 20.46 -10.96 -22.49
N ALA A 186 20.30 -9.72 -22.00
CA ALA A 186 20.93 -9.31 -20.76
C ALA A 186 20.43 -10.17 -19.59
N THR A 187 21.36 -10.75 -18.84
CA THR A 187 21.05 -11.46 -17.59
C THR A 187 21.13 -10.47 -16.43
N ILE A 188 20.15 -10.50 -15.55
CA ILE A 188 20.14 -9.63 -14.38
C ILE A 188 20.54 -10.43 -13.16
N GLY A 189 21.62 -10.00 -12.53
CA GLY A 189 22.12 -10.64 -11.32
C GLY A 189 21.26 -10.34 -10.08
N PRO A 190 21.44 -11.12 -9.00
CA PRO A 190 20.65 -10.97 -7.78
C PRO A 190 20.76 -9.58 -7.11
N GLN A 191 21.82 -8.84 -7.43
CA GLN A 191 22.05 -7.47 -6.95
C GLN A 191 21.50 -6.40 -7.90
N GLY A 192 20.71 -6.79 -8.91
CA GLY A 192 20.13 -5.86 -9.88
C GLY A 192 21.10 -5.33 -10.93
N GLN A 193 22.32 -5.87 -11.01
CA GLN A 193 23.29 -5.55 -12.06
C GLN A 193 22.95 -6.27 -13.36
N PHE A 194 23.13 -5.57 -14.48
CA PHE A 194 23.00 -6.16 -15.80
C PHE A 194 24.31 -6.82 -16.19
N LEU A 195 24.24 -8.08 -16.60
CA LEU A 195 25.36 -8.91 -17.00
C LEU A 195 25.18 -9.33 -18.47
N ASP A 196 26.28 -9.39 -19.20
CA ASP A 196 26.30 -10.02 -20.52
C ASP A 196 26.02 -11.53 -20.39
N ALA A 197 25.02 -12.02 -21.09
CA ALA A 197 24.62 -13.43 -21.06
C ALA A 197 25.72 -14.40 -21.54
N VAL A 198 26.66 -13.93 -22.35
CA VAL A 198 27.73 -14.76 -22.94
C VAL A 198 28.93 -14.83 -22.01
N ASN A 199 29.38 -13.69 -21.49
CA ASN A 199 30.63 -13.57 -20.76
C ASN A 199 30.42 -13.43 -19.23
N GLY A 200 29.17 -13.18 -18.77
CA GLY A 200 28.88 -12.93 -17.36
C GLY A 200 29.53 -11.65 -16.81
N GLN A 201 30.05 -10.79 -17.69
CA GLN A 201 30.67 -9.53 -17.31
C GLN A 201 29.60 -8.47 -17.09
N PRO A 202 29.81 -7.52 -16.14
CA PRO A 202 28.92 -6.40 -15.97
C PRO A 202 28.82 -5.57 -17.25
N LEU A 203 27.59 -5.24 -17.64
CA LEU A 203 27.35 -4.30 -18.71
C LEU A 203 27.58 -2.88 -18.20
N ASN A 204 28.33 -2.11 -18.98
CA ASN A 204 28.65 -0.72 -18.65
C ASN A 204 27.91 0.23 -19.59
N ASP A 205 27.52 1.37 -19.05
CA ASP A 205 27.00 2.49 -19.80
C ASP A 205 28.10 3.14 -20.69
N VAL A 206 27.72 4.03 -21.60
CA VAL A 206 28.64 4.84 -22.42
C VAL A 206 29.68 5.61 -21.63
N ASN A 207 29.45 5.87 -20.37
CA ASN A 207 30.36 6.51 -19.44
C ASN A 207 31.31 5.53 -18.72
N GLY A 208 31.18 4.23 -18.97
CA GLY A 208 31.97 3.18 -18.31
C GLY A 208 31.46 2.79 -16.91
N ASN A 209 30.31 3.29 -16.47
CA ASN A 209 29.68 2.89 -15.23
C ASN A 209 28.86 1.61 -15.41
N GLN A 210 28.89 0.74 -14.40
CA GLN A 210 28.09 -0.48 -14.42
C GLN A 210 26.58 -0.16 -14.41
N ILE A 211 25.85 -0.74 -15.36
CA ILE A 211 24.39 -0.62 -15.41
C ILE A 211 23.79 -1.49 -14.31
N SER A 212 23.08 -0.88 -13.39
CA SER A 212 22.38 -1.58 -12.30
C SER A 212 21.09 -0.85 -11.92
N LEU A 213 20.10 -1.61 -11.48
CA LEU A 213 18.80 -1.06 -11.06
C LEU A 213 18.91 -0.22 -9.79
N LEU A 214 18.23 0.90 -9.75
CA LEU A 214 18.06 1.67 -8.52
C LEU A 214 16.91 1.07 -7.70
N ILE A 215 17.29 0.41 -6.61
CA ILE A 215 16.34 -0.12 -5.64
C ILE A 215 16.43 0.73 -4.39
N SER A 216 15.30 1.26 -3.96
CA SER A 216 15.20 2.10 -2.77
C SER A 216 14.52 1.34 -1.64
N ARG A 217 15.12 1.44 -0.46
CA ARG A 217 14.52 0.99 0.81
C ARG A 217 13.68 2.12 1.37
N VAL A 218 12.41 1.85 1.61
CA VAL A 218 11.49 2.77 2.28
C VAL A 218 11.32 2.30 3.72
N GLU A 219 11.69 3.16 4.68
CA GLU A 219 11.67 2.83 6.11
C GLU A 219 10.24 2.64 6.63
N ASN A 220 9.32 3.51 6.23
CA ASN A 220 7.92 3.38 6.58
C ASN A 220 7.05 3.29 5.32
N PRO A 221 6.77 2.08 4.82
CA PRO A 221 6.02 1.91 3.57
C PRO A 221 4.56 2.38 3.66
N ASN A 222 3.99 2.56 4.87
CA ASN A 222 2.63 3.08 5.02
C ASN A 222 2.51 4.59 4.78
N ARG A 223 3.63 5.31 4.63
CA ARG A 223 3.64 6.71 4.19
C ARG A 223 3.62 6.87 2.67
N LEU A 224 3.73 5.76 1.95
CA LEU A 224 3.60 5.73 0.51
C LEU A 224 2.16 5.99 0.09
N ILE A 225 1.96 7.00 -0.75
CA ILE A 225 0.66 7.34 -1.34
C ILE A 225 0.53 6.61 -2.67
N ARG A 226 -0.56 5.88 -2.86
CA ARG A 226 -0.86 5.20 -4.12
C ARG A 226 -1.36 6.22 -5.15
N GLU A 227 -0.69 6.32 -6.29
CA GLU A 227 -1.12 7.20 -7.41
C GLU A 227 -1.90 6.44 -8.50
N GLY A 228 -2.02 5.12 -8.38
CA GLY A 228 -2.54 4.24 -9.42
C GLY A 228 -1.40 3.61 -10.22
N ASN A 229 -1.74 2.80 -11.24
CA ASN A 229 -0.78 2.17 -12.16
C ASN A 229 0.36 1.38 -11.47
N GLY A 230 0.15 0.90 -10.24
CA GLY A 230 1.16 0.16 -9.49
C GLY A 230 2.33 1.00 -8.97
N VAL A 231 2.22 2.33 -9.01
CA VAL A 231 3.25 3.25 -8.51
C VAL A 231 2.81 3.96 -7.24
N TYR A 232 3.82 4.33 -6.45
CA TYR A 232 3.67 5.00 -5.16
C TYR A 232 4.52 6.26 -5.15
N ARG A 233 4.04 7.27 -4.44
CA ARG A 233 4.74 8.52 -4.18
C ARG A 233 5.01 8.69 -2.69
N LEU A 234 6.13 9.30 -2.34
CA LEU A 234 6.36 9.88 -1.01
C LEU A 234 6.10 11.39 -1.06
N ASN A 235 5.60 11.95 0.03
CA ASN A 235 5.55 13.38 0.18
C ASN A 235 6.97 13.95 0.33
N GLU A 236 7.17 15.21 -0.02
CA GLU A 236 8.47 15.88 0.09
C GLU A 236 9.05 15.81 1.50
N GLU A 237 8.20 15.92 2.53
CA GLU A 237 8.59 15.81 3.94
C GLU A 237 9.13 14.41 4.31
N ASP A 238 8.68 13.37 3.61
CA ASP A 238 9.05 11.98 3.84
C ASP A 238 10.11 11.46 2.84
N ALA A 239 10.56 12.28 1.91
CA ALA A 239 11.53 11.89 0.86
C ALA A 239 12.81 11.27 1.44
N ALA A 240 13.24 11.72 2.61
CA ALA A 240 14.40 11.17 3.33
C ALA A 240 14.21 9.72 3.82
N GLN A 241 12.99 9.19 3.82
CA GLN A 241 12.70 7.81 4.21
C GLN A 241 12.98 6.79 3.09
N ALA A 242 13.18 7.25 1.86
CA ALA A 242 13.59 6.42 0.74
C ALA A 242 15.11 6.50 0.58
N VAL A 243 15.80 5.43 0.98
CA VAL A 243 17.26 5.34 0.92
C VAL A 243 17.64 4.37 -0.20
N PRO A 244 18.47 4.78 -1.18
CA PRO A 244 18.98 3.88 -2.20
C PRO A 244 19.78 2.73 -1.57
N ILE A 245 19.52 1.50 -2.02
CA ILE A 245 20.29 0.33 -1.60
C ILE A 245 21.45 0.17 -2.57
N LEU A 246 22.64 0.64 -2.17
CA LEU A 246 23.86 0.54 -2.98
C LEU A 246 24.49 -0.86 -2.93
N ASN A 247 24.34 -1.56 -1.80
CA ASN A 247 24.81 -2.92 -1.61
C ASN A 247 23.64 -3.79 -1.16
N MET A 248 23.13 -4.61 -2.05
CA MET A 248 22.13 -5.61 -1.72
C MET A 248 22.82 -6.76 -0.99
N ASN A 249 22.65 -6.80 0.31
CA ASN A 249 22.98 -7.97 1.10
C ASN A 249 21.92 -9.04 0.85
N ASP A 250 22.08 -10.26 1.42
CA ASP A 250 21.14 -11.37 1.29
C ASP A 250 19.67 -11.05 1.67
N GLN A 251 19.42 -9.87 2.22
CA GLN A 251 18.10 -9.40 2.63
C GLN A 251 17.23 -8.87 1.48
N VAL A 252 17.83 -8.44 0.38
CA VAL A 252 17.14 -7.93 -0.82
C VAL A 252 17.82 -8.53 -2.05
N ARG A 253 17.03 -9.13 -2.93
CA ARG A 253 17.53 -9.69 -4.19
C ARG A 253 16.51 -9.52 -5.31
N VAL A 254 17.02 -9.46 -6.53
CA VAL A 254 16.22 -9.44 -7.76
C VAL A 254 16.23 -10.84 -8.37
N GLU A 255 15.06 -11.33 -8.73
CA GLU A 255 14.87 -12.60 -9.43
C GLU A 255 14.38 -12.32 -10.84
N GLN A 256 15.20 -12.63 -11.84
CA GLN A 256 14.86 -12.49 -13.27
C GLN A 256 13.94 -13.60 -13.74
N GLY A 257 12.99 -13.28 -14.62
CA GLY A 257 12.02 -14.25 -15.16
C GLY A 257 10.86 -14.55 -14.22
N TYR A 258 10.73 -13.79 -13.14
CA TYR A 258 9.65 -13.89 -12.17
C TYR A 258 8.94 -12.57 -12.00
N ILE A 259 7.67 -12.63 -11.65
CA ILE A 259 6.89 -11.47 -11.15
C ILE A 259 6.33 -11.79 -9.77
N GLU A 260 6.22 -10.77 -8.94
CA GLU A 260 5.52 -10.86 -7.67
C GLU A 260 4.02 -10.73 -7.92
N ARG A 261 3.23 -11.72 -7.52
CA ARG A 261 1.77 -11.65 -7.57
C ARG A 261 1.24 -10.75 -6.46
N SER A 262 0.01 -10.28 -6.65
CA SER A 262 -0.76 -9.64 -5.56
C SER A 262 -0.85 -10.57 -4.35
N ASN A 263 -0.71 -10.02 -3.14
CA ASN A 263 -0.89 -10.75 -1.88
C ASN A 263 -2.36 -10.81 -1.41
N VAL A 264 -3.29 -10.46 -2.28
CA VAL A 264 -4.73 -10.51 -2.02
C VAL A 264 -5.25 -11.94 -2.14
N ASP A 265 -5.91 -12.45 -1.11
CA ASP A 265 -6.66 -13.69 -1.17
C ASP A 265 -8.07 -13.42 -1.75
N PRO A 266 -8.40 -13.99 -2.95
CA PRO A 266 -9.69 -13.78 -3.59
C PRO A 266 -10.85 -14.30 -2.76
N THR A 267 -10.68 -15.47 -2.13
CA THR A 267 -11.75 -16.13 -1.38
C THR A 267 -12.10 -15.34 -0.13
N GLN A 268 -11.07 -14.97 0.64
CA GLN A 268 -11.25 -14.15 1.83
C GLN A 268 -11.83 -12.78 1.49
N SER A 269 -11.38 -12.15 0.41
CA SER A 269 -11.89 -10.85 -0.03
C SER A 269 -13.38 -10.90 -0.40
N MET A 270 -13.84 -11.98 -1.07
CA MET A 270 -15.27 -12.16 -1.38
C MET A 270 -16.12 -12.36 -0.12
N ILE A 271 -15.62 -13.12 0.86
CA ILE A 271 -16.29 -13.30 2.15
C ILE A 271 -16.41 -11.96 2.88
N ASP A 272 -15.31 -11.21 2.97
CA ASP A 272 -15.26 -9.91 3.63
C ASP A 272 -16.17 -8.89 2.94
N MET A 273 -16.23 -8.91 1.60
CA MET A 273 -17.14 -8.07 0.81
C MET A 273 -18.60 -8.34 1.14
N THR A 274 -18.99 -9.61 1.16
CA THR A 274 -20.39 -9.97 1.51
C THR A 274 -20.72 -9.62 2.95
N ALA A 275 -19.78 -9.77 3.87
CA ALA A 275 -19.94 -9.38 5.26
C ALA A 275 -20.12 -7.85 5.42
N ALA A 276 -19.29 -7.07 4.72
CA ALA A 276 -19.39 -5.60 4.73
C ALA A 276 -20.73 -5.11 4.14
N LEU A 277 -21.19 -5.71 3.03
CA LEU A 277 -22.48 -5.39 2.43
C LEU A 277 -23.65 -5.69 3.38
N ARG A 278 -23.67 -6.87 4.01
CA ARG A 278 -24.70 -7.22 4.99
C ARG A 278 -24.71 -6.29 6.20
N ALA A 279 -23.52 -5.90 6.68
CA ALA A 279 -23.41 -4.94 7.79
C ALA A 279 -23.89 -3.55 7.37
N TYR A 280 -23.60 -3.10 6.15
CA TYR A 280 -24.12 -1.86 5.58
C TYR A 280 -25.64 -1.87 5.50
N GLU A 281 -26.25 -2.94 4.92
CA GLU A 281 -27.69 -3.10 4.83
C GLU A 281 -28.38 -3.13 6.19
N THR A 282 -27.74 -3.75 7.18
CA THR A 282 -28.25 -3.79 8.56
C THR A 282 -28.29 -2.38 9.17
N ASN A 283 -27.21 -1.62 9.02
CA ASN A 283 -27.15 -0.23 9.48
C ASN A 283 -28.17 0.64 8.74
N GLN A 284 -28.38 0.43 7.42
CA GLN A 284 -29.39 1.12 6.65
C GLN A 284 -30.82 0.85 7.19
N LYS A 285 -31.12 -0.40 7.50
CA LYS A 285 -32.41 -0.77 8.12
C LYS A 285 -32.59 -0.11 9.49
N MET A 286 -31.50 0.00 10.26
CA MET A 286 -31.55 0.71 11.56
C MET A 286 -31.86 2.20 11.38
N VAL A 287 -31.25 2.87 10.40
CA VAL A 287 -31.57 4.26 10.07
C VAL A 287 -33.05 4.41 9.70
N GLN A 288 -33.56 3.56 8.82
CA GLN A 288 -34.99 3.55 8.42
C GLN A 288 -35.92 3.29 9.61
N PHE A 289 -35.52 2.43 10.54
CA PHE A 289 -36.29 2.16 11.75
C PHE A 289 -36.37 3.38 12.66
N TYR A 290 -35.24 4.07 12.87
CA TYR A 290 -35.22 5.31 13.63
C TYR A 290 -36.04 6.42 12.96
N ASP A 291 -35.98 6.53 11.63
CA ASP A 291 -36.77 7.51 10.87
C ASP A 291 -38.26 7.28 11.03
N LYS A 292 -38.75 6.04 10.84
CA LYS A 292 -40.15 5.67 11.10
C LYS A 292 -40.58 5.90 12.55
N SER A 293 -39.66 5.66 13.50
CA SER A 293 -39.96 5.90 14.93
C SER A 293 -40.11 7.38 15.25
N MET A 294 -39.24 8.22 14.61
CA MET A 294 -39.36 9.68 14.74
C MET A 294 -40.62 10.22 14.06
N GLU A 295 -40.97 9.70 12.89
CA GLU A 295 -42.19 10.05 12.18
C GLU A 295 -43.43 9.78 13.03
N LYS A 296 -43.51 8.61 13.67
CA LYS A 296 -44.60 8.29 14.61
C LYS A 296 -44.61 9.20 15.84
N ALA A 297 -43.43 9.48 16.40
CA ALA A 297 -43.35 10.38 17.57
C ALA A 297 -43.85 11.80 17.26
N VAL A 298 -43.55 12.30 16.05
CA VAL A 298 -44.01 13.64 15.64
C VAL A 298 -45.50 13.65 15.28
N ASN A 299 -45.98 12.66 14.52
CA ASN A 299 -47.33 12.67 13.98
C ASN A 299 -48.39 12.15 14.95
N GLU A 300 -48.05 11.23 15.86
CA GLU A 300 -48.98 10.56 16.75
C GLU A 300 -48.89 11.12 18.19
N VAL A 301 -47.65 11.34 18.70
CA VAL A 301 -47.45 11.83 20.09
C VAL A 301 -47.42 13.35 20.18
N GLY A 302 -46.96 14.03 19.12
CA GLY A 302 -46.92 15.51 19.06
C GLY A 302 -48.27 16.15 18.69
N ARG A 303 -49.31 15.38 18.44
CA ARG A 303 -50.65 15.86 18.11
C ARG A 303 -51.48 15.97 19.40
N VAL A 304 -51.19 17.01 20.20
CA VAL A 304 -52.01 17.41 21.37
C VAL A 304 -52.86 18.61 20.99
#